data_3bf920f9981247baa9c96b88ee8b0c1b
#
_entry.id   3bf920f9981247baa9c96b88ee8b0c1b
#
_cell.length_a   1.000
_cell.length_b   1.000
_cell.length_c   1.000
_cell.angle_alpha   90.00
_cell.angle_beta   90.00
_cell.angle_gamma   90.00
#
_symmetry.space_group_name_H-M   'P 1'
#
loop_
_entity.id
_entity.type
_entity.pdbx_description
1 polymer ?
#
loop_
_entity_poly.entity_id
_entity_poly.type
_entity_poly.pdbx_seq_one_letter_code
_entity_poly.pdbx_strand_id
1 'polypeptide(L)'
;FFRENETVYMVMNYLEGATLQDFIITARDLKTQKVFRESTIRSLFDEVLRGLRIVHQHKMLHLDIKPANIFITDDNKAVMIDFGAAREVLSKEGNFIRPMYTPGFAAPEMYRRDSSMGPWTDIYAVGACIYACMQGFPPNEAPQRIDKDRLSLALTKLRGVYSDNLIEVVEWCMALDP
;
A
#
# COMPACT_ATOMS: atom_id res chain seq x y z
N PHE A 1 17.67 18.12 -7.30
CA PHE A 1 18.47 17.21 -8.13
C PHE A 1 19.72 17.97 -8.60
N PHE A 2 20.88 17.30 -8.61
CA PHE A 2 22.09 17.78 -9.26
C PHE A 2 22.81 16.61 -9.94
N ARG A 3 23.68 16.94 -10.90
CA ARG A 3 24.50 15.95 -11.64
C ARG A 3 25.96 16.14 -11.29
N GLU A 4 26.63 15.05 -10.95
CA GLU A 4 28.06 15.01 -10.72
C GLU A 4 28.58 13.58 -11.01
N ASN A 5 29.79 13.46 -11.54
CA ASN A 5 30.42 12.16 -11.85
C ASN A 5 29.50 11.22 -12.68
N GLU A 6 28.85 11.76 -13.73
CA GLU A 6 27.91 11.03 -14.61
C GLU A 6 26.70 10.42 -13.89
N THR A 7 26.45 10.84 -12.66
CA THR A 7 25.37 10.35 -11.78
C THR A 7 24.40 11.48 -11.46
N VAL A 8 23.13 11.13 -11.27
CA VAL A 8 22.09 12.06 -10.81
C VAL A 8 21.85 11.85 -9.32
N TYR A 9 21.94 12.90 -8.55
CA TYR A 9 21.69 12.90 -7.11
C TYR A 9 20.36 13.57 -6.82
N MET A 10 19.56 12.93 -5.95
CA MET A 10 18.34 13.50 -5.39
C MET A 10 18.55 13.81 -3.92
N VAL A 11 18.36 15.06 -3.55
CA VAL A 11 18.41 15.49 -2.13
C VAL A 11 17.00 15.59 -1.61
N MET A 12 16.75 14.97 -0.48
CA MET A 12 15.46 14.94 0.19
C MET A 12 15.63 15.31 1.67
N ASN A 13 14.53 15.71 2.30
CA ASN A 13 14.53 15.87 3.76
C ASN A 13 14.83 14.52 4.44
N TYR A 14 15.69 14.56 5.43
CA TYR A 14 15.90 13.40 6.31
C TYR A 14 14.74 13.31 7.31
N LEU A 15 14.18 12.12 7.44
CA LEU A 15 13.13 11.83 8.41
C LEU A 15 13.68 10.84 9.44
N GLU A 16 13.43 11.09 10.72
CA GLU A 16 13.70 10.16 11.81
C GLU A 16 12.46 9.28 12.02
N GLY A 17 12.67 7.96 12.19
CA GLY A 17 11.61 6.98 12.32
C GLY A 17 11.94 5.65 11.65
N ALA A 18 10.91 4.89 11.26
CA ALA A 18 11.06 3.61 10.60
C ALA A 18 9.91 3.35 9.60
N THR A 19 10.07 2.35 8.73
CA THR A 19 8.99 1.97 7.80
C THR A 19 7.88 1.20 8.52
N LEU A 20 6.67 1.27 7.99
CA LEU A 20 5.55 0.45 8.49
C LEU A 20 5.89 -1.06 8.40
N GLN A 21 6.72 -1.46 7.44
CA GLN A 21 7.20 -2.84 7.33
C GLN A 21 8.04 -3.25 8.55
N ASP A 22 8.94 -2.39 9.02
CA ASP A 22 9.77 -2.67 10.19
C ASP A 22 8.90 -2.84 11.44
N PHE A 23 7.87 -2.00 11.60
CA PHE A 23 6.90 -2.14 12.69
C PHE A 23 6.10 -3.45 12.61
N ILE A 24 5.65 -3.85 11.42
CA ILE A 24 4.92 -5.12 11.22
C ILE A 24 5.81 -6.31 11.57
N ILE A 25 7.06 -6.32 11.11
CA ILE A 25 8.02 -7.40 11.39
C ILE A 25 8.29 -7.48 12.89
N THR A 26 8.59 -6.36 13.54
CA THR A 26 8.86 -6.30 14.98
C THR A 26 7.66 -6.80 15.80
N ALA A 27 6.45 -6.35 15.47
CA ALA A 27 5.24 -6.75 16.17
C ALA A 27 4.95 -8.26 16.02
N ARG A 28 5.21 -8.83 14.84
CA ARG A 28 5.08 -10.27 14.59
C ARG A 28 6.07 -11.09 15.42
N ASP A 29 7.32 -10.64 15.49
CA ASP A 29 8.38 -11.37 16.19
C ASP A 29 8.18 -11.38 17.72
N LEU A 30 7.48 -10.39 18.25
CA LEU A 30 7.07 -10.34 19.65
C LEU A 30 5.93 -11.31 20.01
N LYS A 31 5.41 -12.07 19.05
CA LYS A 31 4.29 -13.04 19.21
C LYS A 31 3.06 -12.43 19.87
N THR A 32 2.86 -11.14 19.72
CA THR A 32 1.65 -10.47 20.19
C THR A 32 0.50 -10.84 19.26
N GLN A 33 -0.66 -11.24 19.80
CA GLN A 33 -1.84 -11.62 19.00
C GLN A 33 -2.42 -10.47 18.16
N LYS A 34 -2.01 -9.22 18.43
CA LYS A 34 -2.43 -8.02 17.72
C LYS A 34 -1.21 -7.31 17.18
N VAL A 35 -1.06 -7.32 15.87
CA VAL A 35 0.03 -6.59 15.24
C VAL A 35 -0.15 -5.08 15.48
N PHE A 36 -1.34 -4.55 15.18
CA PHE A 36 -1.68 -3.15 15.44
C PHE A 36 -3.06 -3.00 16.09
N ARG A 37 -3.22 -1.98 16.95
CA ARG A 37 -4.55 -1.58 17.42
C ARG A 37 -5.32 -0.90 16.28
N GLU A 38 -6.63 -1.11 16.23
CA GLU A 38 -7.48 -0.48 15.22
C GLU A 38 -7.34 1.04 15.18
N SER A 39 -7.27 1.70 16.34
CA SER A 39 -7.07 3.15 16.41
C SER A 39 -5.78 3.60 15.74
N THR A 40 -4.69 2.84 15.89
CA THR A 40 -3.41 3.11 15.23
C THR A 40 -3.54 2.94 13.72
N ILE A 41 -4.17 1.85 13.25
CA ILE A 41 -4.42 1.63 11.82
C ILE A 41 -5.21 2.80 11.24
N ARG A 42 -6.30 3.21 11.88
CA ARG A 42 -7.15 4.31 11.41
C ARG A 42 -6.38 5.63 11.33
N SER A 43 -5.59 5.95 12.35
CA SER A 43 -4.81 7.20 12.35
C SER A 43 -3.77 7.22 11.23
N LEU A 44 -2.98 6.15 11.08
CA LEU A 44 -1.95 6.06 10.06
C LEU A 44 -2.54 6.13 8.64
N PHE A 45 -3.61 5.38 8.39
CA PHE A 45 -4.19 5.33 7.05
C PHE A 45 -5.06 6.55 6.72
N ASP A 46 -5.56 7.32 7.69
CA ASP A 46 -6.12 8.64 7.42
C ASP A 46 -5.07 9.59 6.82
N GLU A 47 -3.85 9.60 7.36
CA GLU A 47 -2.75 10.40 6.82
C GLU A 47 -2.28 9.93 5.45
N VAL A 48 -2.11 8.61 5.26
CA VAL A 48 -1.77 8.02 3.96
C VAL A 48 -2.82 8.40 2.90
N LEU A 49 -4.11 8.26 3.21
CA LEU A 49 -5.19 8.59 2.29
C LEU A 49 -5.27 10.09 1.99
N ARG A 50 -4.98 10.96 2.97
CA ARG A 50 -4.86 12.41 2.72
C ARG A 50 -3.74 12.72 1.75
N GLY A 51 -2.57 12.12 1.92
CA GLY A 51 -1.45 12.26 0.99
C GLY A 51 -1.79 11.72 -0.39
N LEU A 52 -2.38 10.54 -0.47
CA LEU A 52 -2.77 9.90 -1.72
C LEU A 52 -3.83 10.71 -2.49
N ARG A 53 -4.78 11.33 -1.77
CA ARG A 53 -5.75 12.25 -2.36
C ARG A 53 -5.06 13.40 -3.12
N ILE A 54 -3.98 13.96 -2.57
CA ILE A 54 -3.20 15.02 -3.24
C ILE A 54 -2.57 14.49 -4.52
N VAL A 55 -1.97 13.30 -4.49
CA VAL A 55 -1.39 12.62 -5.66
C VAL A 55 -2.45 12.46 -6.76
N HIS A 56 -3.61 11.91 -6.42
CA HIS A 56 -4.71 11.68 -7.37
C HIS A 56 -5.31 12.99 -7.91
N GLN A 57 -5.38 14.06 -7.09
CA GLN A 57 -5.82 15.38 -7.55
C GLN A 57 -4.88 15.96 -8.63
N HIS A 58 -3.58 15.62 -8.57
CA HIS A 58 -2.61 15.96 -9.60
C HIS A 58 -2.59 14.99 -10.77
N LYS A 59 -3.61 14.10 -10.88
CA LYS A 59 -3.73 13.09 -11.92
C LYS A 59 -2.54 12.15 -12.01
N MET A 60 -1.94 11.87 -10.88
CA MET A 60 -0.86 10.90 -10.73
C MET A 60 -1.33 9.69 -9.94
N LEU A 61 -0.70 8.55 -10.16
CA LEU A 61 -0.85 7.33 -9.39
C LEU A 61 0.49 6.98 -8.74
N HIS A 62 0.45 6.42 -7.53
CA HIS A 62 1.67 6.00 -6.81
C HIS A 62 2.22 4.67 -7.34
N LEU A 63 1.35 3.68 -7.53
CA LEU A 63 1.58 2.35 -8.12
C LEU A 63 2.56 1.42 -7.38
N ASP A 64 3.10 1.82 -6.24
CA ASP A 64 3.96 0.97 -5.40
C ASP A 64 3.70 1.22 -3.90
N ILE A 65 2.40 1.34 -3.53
CA ILE A 65 2.02 1.45 -2.12
C ILE A 65 2.24 0.10 -1.45
N LYS A 66 3.09 0.08 -0.43
CA LYS A 66 3.42 -1.09 0.38
C LYS A 66 3.96 -0.62 1.73
N PRO A 67 3.99 -1.48 2.76
CA PRO A 67 4.49 -1.08 4.08
C PRO A 67 5.92 -0.53 4.08
N ALA A 68 6.79 -0.98 3.16
CA ALA A 68 8.15 -0.45 3.02
C ALA A 68 8.19 1.00 2.52
N ASN A 69 7.13 1.46 1.83
CA ASN A 69 7.01 2.81 1.27
C ASN A 69 6.10 3.72 2.10
N ILE A 70 5.68 3.28 3.28
CA ILE A 70 5.00 4.10 4.29
C ILE A 70 5.97 4.26 5.46
N PHE A 71 6.48 5.47 5.64
CA PHE A 71 7.42 5.81 6.71
C PHE A 71 6.66 6.41 7.88
N ILE A 72 6.94 5.93 9.09
CA ILE A 72 6.35 6.43 10.32
C ILE A 72 7.43 7.20 11.06
N THR A 73 7.22 8.50 11.21
CA THR A 73 8.14 9.39 11.89
C THR A 73 8.06 9.22 13.41
N ASP A 74 9.06 9.70 14.14
CA ASP A 74 9.09 9.61 15.60
C ASP A 74 7.94 10.35 16.29
N ASP A 75 7.33 11.33 15.62
CA ASP A 75 6.08 12.00 16.06
C ASP A 75 4.80 11.27 15.62
N ASN A 76 4.93 9.99 15.18
CA ASN A 76 3.86 9.09 14.76
C ASN A 76 3.06 9.55 13.54
N LYS A 77 3.65 10.33 12.63
CA LYS A 77 3.02 10.68 11.36
C LYS A 77 3.38 9.69 10.25
N ALA A 78 2.42 9.37 9.41
CA ALA A 78 2.65 8.53 8.24
C ALA A 78 3.01 9.38 7.01
N VAL A 79 4.13 9.07 6.40
CA VAL A 79 4.62 9.73 5.18
C VAL A 79 4.81 8.70 4.09
N MET A 80 4.16 8.89 2.94
CA MET A 80 4.44 8.07 1.76
C MET A 80 5.78 8.50 1.17
N ILE A 81 6.63 7.53 0.91
CA ILE A 81 7.96 7.70 0.32
C ILE A 81 8.07 6.88 -0.97
N ASP A 82 9.12 7.15 -1.75
CA ASP A 82 9.43 6.42 -2.98
C ASP A 82 8.33 6.49 -4.06
N PHE A 83 8.27 7.64 -4.70
CA PHE A 83 7.44 7.89 -5.88
C PHE A 83 8.10 7.41 -7.20
N GLY A 84 9.07 6.49 -7.12
CA GLY A 84 9.82 6.02 -8.29
C GLY A 84 8.97 5.29 -9.34
N ALA A 85 7.84 4.71 -8.94
CA ALA A 85 6.86 4.09 -9.82
C ALA A 85 5.72 5.03 -10.23
N ALA A 86 5.63 6.23 -9.62
CA ALA A 86 4.53 7.16 -9.85
C ALA A 86 4.41 7.59 -11.32
N ARG A 87 3.19 7.63 -11.83
CA ARG A 87 2.90 7.95 -13.23
C ARG A 87 1.72 8.89 -13.38
N GLU A 88 1.80 9.68 -14.43
CA GLU A 88 0.69 10.50 -14.86
C GLU A 88 -0.37 9.64 -15.59
N VAL A 89 -1.63 9.72 -15.16
CA VAL A 89 -2.76 8.93 -15.70
C VAL A 89 -2.99 9.22 -17.19
N LEU A 90 -2.51 10.34 -17.72
CA LEU A 90 -2.79 10.83 -19.07
C LEU A 90 -1.66 10.63 -20.10
N SER A 91 -0.53 10.01 -19.72
CA SER A 91 0.54 9.77 -20.70
C SER A 91 0.11 8.72 -21.72
N LYS A 92 -0.45 9.19 -22.83
CA LYS A 92 -0.86 8.36 -24.00
C LYS A 92 0.33 7.84 -24.81
N GLU A 93 1.56 8.10 -24.43
CA GLU A 93 2.73 7.70 -25.21
C GLU A 93 3.25 6.34 -24.78
N GLY A 94 3.04 5.41 -25.67
CA GLY A 94 3.25 3.99 -25.74
C GLY A 94 4.55 3.33 -25.34
N ASN A 95 5.30 3.80 -24.36
CA ASN A 95 6.39 3.05 -23.78
C ASN A 95 5.99 2.52 -22.39
N PHE A 96 5.19 1.46 -22.39
CA PHE A 96 4.87 0.70 -21.19
C PHE A 96 6.13 0.00 -20.64
N ILE A 97 6.96 0.72 -19.90
CA ILE A 97 7.81 0.07 -18.91
C ILE A 97 6.85 -0.43 -17.83
N ARG A 98 6.69 -1.75 -17.72
CA ARG A 98 5.84 -2.32 -16.67
C ARG A 98 6.34 -1.82 -15.31
N PRO A 99 5.46 -1.29 -14.45
CA PRO A 99 5.85 -1.05 -13.07
C PRO A 99 6.31 -2.38 -12.46
N MET A 100 7.42 -2.36 -11.76
CA MET A 100 7.76 -3.46 -10.86
C MET A 100 6.69 -3.44 -9.78
N TYR A 101 5.92 -4.52 -9.67
CA TYR A 101 4.90 -4.66 -8.64
C TYR A 101 5.40 -5.52 -7.49
N THR A 102 4.92 -5.22 -6.30
CA THR A 102 5.23 -5.99 -5.11
C THR A 102 4.14 -7.03 -4.88
N PRO A 103 4.45 -8.35 -4.91
CA PRO A 103 3.48 -9.41 -4.66
C PRO A 103 2.67 -9.18 -3.39
N GLY A 104 1.35 -9.45 -3.46
CA GLY A 104 0.42 -9.23 -2.35
C GLY A 104 -0.14 -7.80 -2.27
N PHE A 105 0.59 -6.78 -2.72
CA PHE A 105 0.15 -5.37 -2.70
C PHE A 105 -0.33 -4.87 -4.06
N ALA A 106 0.08 -5.52 -5.14
CA ALA A 106 -0.30 -5.14 -6.49
C ALA A 106 -1.75 -5.55 -6.81
N ALA A 107 -2.52 -4.62 -7.35
CA ALA A 107 -3.90 -4.83 -7.77
C ALA A 107 -4.00 -5.77 -9.00
N PRO A 108 -5.15 -6.44 -9.22
CA PRO A 108 -5.34 -7.41 -10.31
C PRO A 108 -4.99 -6.88 -11.69
N GLU A 109 -5.33 -5.63 -11.97
CA GLU A 109 -5.07 -4.97 -13.25
C GLU A 109 -3.57 -4.78 -13.53
N MET A 110 -2.73 -4.70 -12.51
CA MET A 110 -1.27 -4.56 -12.69
C MET A 110 -0.61 -5.81 -13.28
N TYR A 111 -1.27 -6.96 -13.20
CA TYR A 111 -0.82 -8.23 -13.77
C TYR A 111 -1.26 -8.42 -15.25
N ARG A 112 -2.14 -7.57 -15.77
CA ARG A 112 -2.69 -7.65 -17.13
C ARG A 112 -2.10 -6.57 -18.05
N ARG A 113 -1.85 -6.90 -19.32
CA ARG A 113 -1.23 -5.95 -20.27
C ARG A 113 -2.16 -4.83 -20.72
N ASP A 114 -3.44 -5.16 -20.87
CA ASP A 114 -4.43 -4.31 -21.53
C ASP A 114 -5.44 -3.71 -20.54
N SER A 115 -5.10 -3.70 -19.24
CA SER A 115 -5.96 -3.11 -18.22
C SER A 115 -5.58 -1.65 -17.94
N SER A 116 -6.61 -0.84 -17.73
CA SER A 116 -6.43 0.53 -17.24
C SER A 116 -6.12 0.51 -15.75
N MET A 117 -5.18 1.33 -15.34
CA MET A 117 -4.91 1.64 -13.93
C MET A 117 -5.54 2.98 -13.57
N GLY A 118 -5.97 3.12 -12.33
CA GLY A 118 -6.60 4.33 -11.83
C GLY A 118 -6.43 4.48 -10.33
N PRO A 119 -7.07 5.46 -9.71
CA PRO A 119 -7.03 5.64 -8.25
C PRO A 119 -7.37 4.36 -7.46
N TRP A 120 -8.25 3.52 -8.00
CA TRP A 120 -8.61 2.22 -7.40
C TRP A 120 -7.42 1.26 -7.27
N THR A 121 -6.43 1.33 -8.17
CA THR A 121 -5.19 0.53 -8.11
C THR A 121 -4.41 0.83 -6.84
N ASP A 122 -4.27 2.12 -6.50
CA ASP A 122 -3.64 2.54 -5.26
C ASP A 122 -4.49 2.21 -4.03
N ILE A 123 -5.82 2.31 -4.13
CA ILE A 123 -6.74 1.95 -3.04
C ILE A 123 -6.66 0.45 -2.71
N TYR A 124 -6.54 -0.42 -3.73
CA TYR A 124 -6.28 -1.84 -3.49
C TYR A 124 -5.02 -2.05 -2.64
N ALA A 125 -3.93 -1.39 -3.00
CA ALA A 125 -2.65 -1.49 -2.28
C ALA A 125 -2.75 -0.95 -0.84
N VAL A 126 -3.55 0.12 -0.60
CA VAL A 126 -3.87 0.61 0.75
C VAL A 126 -4.61 -0.47 1.55
N GLY A 127 -5.64 -1.10 0.98
CA GLY A 127 -6.35 -2.21 1.62
C GLY A 127 -5.42 -3.36 2.00
N ALA A 128 -4.49 -3.72 1.09
CA ALA A 128 -3.49 -4.75 1.34
C ALA A 128 -2.51 -4.37 2.47
N CYS A 129 -2.15 -3.08 2.59
CA CYS A 129 -1.33 -2.60 3.70
C CYS A 129 -2.09 -2.67 5.04
N ILE A 130 -3.38 -2.29 5.07
CA ILE A 130 -4.24 -2.43 6.26
C ILE A 130 -4.33 -3.91 6.66
N TYR A 131 -4.58 -4.80 5.70
CA TYR A 131 -4.58 -6.25 5.94
C TYR A 131 -3.25 -6.71 6.56
N ALA A 132 -2.12 -6.27 6.03
CA ALA A 132 -0.81 -6.62 6.57
C ALA A 132 -0.61 -6.13 8.01
N CYS A 133 -1.13 -4.95 8.37
CA CYS A 133 -1.15 -4.46 9.75
C CYS A 133 -2.03 -5.32 10.68
N MET A 134 -3.12 -5.88 10.16
CA MET A 134 -4.03 -6.73 10.93
C MET A 134 -3.49 -8.14 11.13
N GLN A 135 -2.83 -8.71 10.12
CA GLN A 135 -2.41 -10.11 10.07
C GLN A 135 -0.92 -10.33 10.39
N GLY A 136 -0.07 -9.31 10.21
CA GLY A 136 1.39 -9.43 10.34
C GLY A 136 2.11 -9.95 9.09
N PHE A 137 1.37 -10.19 8.00
CA PHE A 137 1.91 -10.64 6.71
C PHE A 137 1.04 -10.15 5.55
N PRO A 138 1.59 -10.06 4.32
CA PRO A 138 0.82 -9.61 3.16
C PRO A 138 -0.30 -10.59 2.80
N PRO A 139 -1.36 -10.13 2.13
CA PRO A 139 -2.36 -11.01 1.55
C PRO A 139 -1.79 -11.85 0.40
N ASN A 140 -2.52 -12.88 -0.03
CA ASN A 140 -2.19 -13.61 -1.25
C ASN A 140 -2.19 -12.66 -2.45
N GLU A 141 -1.31 -12.94 -3.42
CA GLU A 141 -1.25 -12.19 -4.66
C GLU A 141 -2.56 -12.23 -5.44
N ALA A 142 -2.86 -11.15 -6.17
CA ALA A 142 -4.10 -11.04 -6.93
C ALA A 142 -4.36 -12.23 -7.90
N PRO A 143 -3.38 -12.75 -8.65
CA PRO A 143 -3.59 -13.95 -9.47
C PRO A 143 -4.02 -15.18 -8.67
N GLN A 144 -3.46 -15.39 -7.49
CA GLN A 144 -3.85 -16.50 -6.61
C GLN A 144 -5.27 -16.30 -6.04
N ARG A 145 -5.65 -15.03 -5.77
CA ARG A 145 -7.00 -14.69 -5.32
C ARG A 145 -8.03 -14.88 -6.42
N ILE A 146 -7.70 -14.56 -7.67
CA ILE A 146 -8.59 -14.79 -8.83
C ILE A 146 -8.89 -16.29 -8.99
N ASP A 147 -7.89 -17.15 -8.78
CA ASP A 147 -8.08 -18.60 -8.81
C ASP A 147 -8.90 -19.09 -7.62
N LYS A 148 -8.53 -18.69 -6.41
CA LYS A 148 -9.22 -19.06 -5.16
C LYS A 148 -9.12 -17.95 -4.12
N ASP A 149 -10.13 -17.08 -4.06
CA ASP A 149 -10.14 -16.03 -3.04
C ASP A 149 -10.42 -16.58 -1.64
N ARG A 150 -9.52 -16.25 -0.73
CA ARG A 150 -9.64 -16.59 0.69
C ARG A 150 -9.60 -15.35 1.59
N LEU A 151 -9.71 -14.17 1.01
CA LEU A 151 -9.62 -12.90 1.76
C LEU A 151 -10.71 -12.83 2.83
N SER A 152 -11.97 -12.99 2.45
CA SER A 152 -13.11 -12.95 3.39
C SER A 152 -12.99 -13.98 4.50
N LEU A 153 -12.50 -15.19 4.18
CA LEU A 153 -12.25 -16.22 5.20
C LEU A 153 -11.16 -15.81 6.19
N ALA A 154 -10.09 -15.17 5.71
CA ALA A 154 -9.02 -14.68 6.57
C ALA A 154 -9.50 -13.53 7.45
N LEU A 155 -10.26 -12.59 6.89
CA LEU A 155 -10.80 -11.43 7.60
C LEU A 155 -11.88 -11.84 8.62
N THR A 156 -12.70 -12.85 8.32
CA THR A 156 -13.70 -13.38 9.27
C THR A 156 -13.06 -13.85 10.59
N LYS A 157 -11.83 -14.38 10.54
CA LYS A 157 -11.08 -14.78 11.74
C LYS A 157 -10.65 -13.61 12.63
N LEU A 158 -10.70 -12.41 12.11
CA LEU A 158 -10.34 -11.18 12.81
C LEU A 158 -11.53 -10.47 13.44
N ARG A 159 -12.76 -10.96 13.22
CA ARG A 159 -13.97 -10.47 13.89
C ARG A 159 -13.82 -10.60 15.40
N GLY A 160 -14.24 -9.56 16.12
CA GLY A 160 -14.04 -9.47 17.57
C GLY A 160 -12.64 -8.99 18.02
N VAL A 161 -11.66 -8.97 17.10
CA VAL A 161 -10.37 -8.30 17.28
C VAL A 161 -10.43 -6.90 16.71
N TYR A 162 -10.99 -6.78 15.51
CA TYR A 162 -11.24 -5.53 14.80
C TYR A 162 -12.74 -5.35 14.56
N SER A 163 -13.17 -4.10 14.38
CA SER A 163 -14.57 -3.79 14.08
C SER A 163 -14.99 -4.34 12.71
N ASP A 164 -16.26 -4.68 12.57
CA ASP A 164 -16.81 -5.11 11.28
C ASP A 164 -16.61 -4.03 10.20
N ASN A 165 -16.72 -2.75 10.54
CA ASN A 165 -16.51 -1.65 9.61
C ASN A 165 -15.07 -1.64 9.04
N LEU A 166 -14.04 -1.91 9.85
CA LEU A 166 -12.67 -1.97 9.34
C LEU A 166 -12.47 -3.18 8.40
N ILE A 167 -13.07 -4.31 8.76
CA ILE A 167 -13.05 -5.54 7.96
C ILE A 167 -13.72 -5.28 6.60
N GLU A 168 -14.90 -4.69 6.58
CA GLU A 168 -15.64 -4.35 5.36
C GLU A 168 -14.87 -3.37 4.47
N VAL A 169 -14.21 -2.37 5.05
CA VAL A 169 -13.35 -1.44 4.30
C VAL A 169 -12.20 -2.19 3.61
N VAL A 170 -11.56 -3.13 4.29
CA VAL A 170 -10.47 -3.92 3.67
C VAL A 170 -11.02 -4.81 2.55
N GLU A 171 -12.17 -5.47 2.75
CA GLU A 171 -12.82 -6.28 1.72
C GLU A 171 -13.18 -5.43 0.49
N TRP A 172 -13.74 -4.24 0.70
CA TRP A 172 -14.09 -3.32 -0.37
C TRP A 172 -12.85 -2.80 -1.11
N CYS A 173 -11.82 -2.33 -0.40
CA CYS A 173 -10.59 -1.85 -1.04
C CYS A 173 -9.91 -2.93 -1.87
N MET A 174 -9.98 -4.18 -1.42
CA MET A 174 -9.32 -5.32 -2.07
C MET A 174 -10.25 -6.14 -2.98
N ALA A 175 -11.35 -5.54 -3.47
CA ALA A 175 -12.16 -6.16 -4.51
C ALA A 175 -11.28 -6.52 -5.73
N LEU A 176 -11.58 -7.66 -6.36
CA LEU A 176 -10.82 -8.13 -7.54
C LEU A 176 -11.30 -7.47 -8.85
N ASP A 177 -12.45 -6.84 -8.79
CA ASP A 177 -13.05 -6.08 -9.89
C ASP A 177 -13.30 -4.66 -9.36
N PRO A 178 -12.62 -3.63 -9.90
CA PRO A 178 -12.65 -2.26 -9.40
C PRO A 178 -13.97 -1.54 -9.70
#